data_93102ad714439e17ea840389128945ca
#
_entry.id   93102ad714439e17ea840389128945ca
#
_cell.length_a   1.000
_cell.length_b   1.000
_cell.length_c   1.000
_cell.angle_alpha   90.00
_cell.angle_beta   90.00
_cell.angle_gamma   90.00
#
_symmetry.space_group_name_H-M   'P 1'
#
loop_
_entity.id
_entity.type
_entity.pdbx_description
1 polymer ?
#
loop_
_entity_poly.entity_id
_entity_poly.type
_entity_poly.pdbx_seq_one_letter_code
_entity_poly.pdbx_strand_id
1 'polypeptide(L)'
;MKPCSIFAFFIIELQSRKVIHVGVTRAPTDAWAVQQLREATPYGQTPKYLIRDNDCKFGPCFARVAATSGIKILKTPYQAPRANAICERFLGSVRRECLDHILILHEKQLHRVLHAYVTYFNEARPHQGIQQQVPQGKVPSIPPDQCGDRIISVPVLGGLHHEYRKVA
;
A
#
# COMPACT_ATOMS: atom_id res chain seq x y z
N MET A 1 -11.84 28.90 -7.68
CA MET A 1 -11.85 27.44 -7.94
C MET A 1 -11.69 26.71 -6.61
N LYS A 2 -12.62 25.83 -6.23
CA LYS A 2 -12.42 24.97 -5.06
C LYS A 2 -11.26 23.99 -5.36
N PRO A 3 -10.31 23.80 -4.45
CA PRO A 3 -9.27 22.80 -4.65
C PRO A 3 -9.92 21.43 -4.81
N CYS A 4 -9.61 20.77 -5.91
CA CYS A 4 -10.15 19.45 -6.20
C CYS A 4 -9.31 18.42 -5.43
N SER A 5 -9.81 17.95 -4.29
CA SER A 5 -9.13 16.92 -3.49
C SER A 5 -9.17 15.57 -4.21
N ILE A 6 -8.03 14.89 -4.24
CA ILE A 6 -7.93 13.49 -4.68
C ILE A 6 -7.61 12.66 -3.44
N PHE A 7 -8.30 11.56 -3.27
CA PHE A 7 -8.16 10.65 -2.15
C PHE A 7 -7.44 9.38 -2.59
N ALA A 8 -6.52 8.92 -1.75
CA ALA A 8 -5.86 7.63 -1.91
C ALA A 8 -6.28 6.70 -0.77
N PHE A 9 -6.53 5.45 -1.11
CA PHE A 9 -6.92 4.38 -0.21
C PHE A 9 -5.90 3.25 -0.28
N PHE A 10 -5.51 2.72 0.86
CA PHE A 10 -4.55 1.63 0.94
C PHE A 10 -5.04 0.55 1.90
N ILE A 11 -4.76 -0.70 1.56
CA ILE A 11 -4.88 -1.84 2.46
C ILE A 11 -3.48 -2.43 2.65
N ILE A 12 -3.07 -2.60 3.92
CA ILE A 12 -1.74 -3.05 4.30
C ILE A 12 -1.87 -4.28 5.19
N GLU A 13 -1.15 -5.34 4.86
CA GLU A 13 -1.01 -6.49 5.73
C GLU A 13 -0.07 -6.18 6.89
N LEU A 14 -0.56 -6.36 8.12
CA LEU A 14 0.18 -5.91 9.30
C LEU A 14 1.44 -6.72 9.58
N GLN A 15 1.46 -8.00 9.27
CA GLN A 15 2.58 -8.89 9.54
C GLN A 15 3.75 -8.64 8.59
N SER A 16 3.51 -8.71 7.30
CA SER A 16 4.53 -8.55 6.25
C SER A 16 4.83 -7.09 5.93
N ARG A 17 3.97 -6.15 6.30
CA ARG A 17 3.97 -4.73 5.88
C ARG A 17 3.66 -4.54 4.39
N LYS A 18 3.25 -5.58 3.71
CA LYS A 18 2.90 -5.53 2.29
C LYS A 18 1.67 -4.66 2.07
N VAL A 19 1.75 -3.74 1.13
CA VAL A 19 0.58 -3.01 0.61
C VAL A 19 -0.13 -3.92 -0.37
N ILE A 20 -1.34 -4.36 -0.02
CA ILE A 20 -2.12 -5.32 -0.79
C ILE A 20 -2.92 -4.61 -1.88
N HIS A 21 -3.42 -3.40 -1.57
CA HIS A 21 -4.31 -2.68 -2.47
C HIS A 21 -4.08 -1.17 -2.43
N VAL A 22 -4.28 -0.54 -3.59
CA VAL A 22 -4.23 0.91 -3.79
C VAL A 22 -5.43 1.34 -4.61
N GLY A 23 -6.22 2.25 -4.09
CA GLY A 23 -7.31 2.90 -4.81
C GLY A 23 -7.15 4.42 -4.81
N VAL A 24 -7.60 5.07 -5.88
CA VAL A 24 -7.60 6.54 -6.01
C VAL A 24 -8.96 7.01 -6.49
N THR A 25 -9.49 8.08 -5.92
CA THR A 25 -10.77 8.67 -6.33
C THR A 25 -10.91 10.12 -5.93
N ARG A 26 -11.78 10.86 -6.62
CA ARG A 26 -12.24 12.19 -6.21
C ARG A 26 -13.51 12.14 -5.36
N ALA A 27 -14.22 11.00 -5.39
CA ALA A 27 -15.48 10.81 -4.70
C ALA A 27 -15.43 9.57 -3.80
N PRO A 28 -14.81 9.64 -2.61
CA PRO A 28 -14.68 8.52 -1.69
C PRO A 28 -16.02 8.23 -0.99
N THR A 29 -16.87 7.44 -1.63
CA THR A 29 -18.18 6.99 -1.11
C THR A 29 -18.06 5.63 -0.44
N ASP A 30 -19.06 5.25 0.38
CA ASP A 30 -19.20 3.91 0.95
C ASP A 30 -19.20 2.82 -0.13
N ALA A 31 -19.93 3.03 -1.22
CA ALA A 31 -19.98 2.09 -2.35
C ALA A 31 -18.60 1.93 -3.02
N TRP A 32 -17.85 3.02 -3.18
CA TRP A 32 -16.50 2.97 -3.70
C TRP A 32 -15.57 2.21 -2.75
N ALA A 33 -15.63 2.46 -1.45
CA ALA A 33 -14.82 1.75 -0.45
C ALA A 33 -15.14 0.24 -0.43
N VAL A 34 -16.41 -0.14 -0.61
CA VAL A 34 -16.84 -1.54 -0.78
C VAL A 34 -16.15 -2.19 -1.98
N GLN A 35 -16.10 -1.49 -3.12
CA GLN A 35 -15.44 -2.01 -4.31
C GLN A 35 -13.93 -2.21 -4.07
N GLN A 36 -13.27 -1.26 -3.40
CA GLN A 36 -11.85 -1.40 -3.04
C GLN A 36 -11.61 -2.61 -2.13
N LEU A 37 -12.51 -2.88 -1.17
CA LEU A 37 -12.40 -4.06 -0.31
C LEU A 37 -12.52 -5.36 -1.11
N ARG A 38 -13.47 -5.44 -2.05
CA ARG A 38 -13.65 -6.62 -2.92
C ARG A 38 -12.44 -6.89 -3.80
N GLU A 39 -11.86 -5.84 -4.38
CA GLU A 39 -10.65 -5.94 -5.21
C GLU A 39 -9.43 -6.39 -4.40
N ALA A 40 -9.35 -5.96 -3.13
CA ALA A 40 -8.27 -6.34 -2.22
C ALA A 40 -8.39 -7.76 -1.65
N THR A 41 -9.61 -8.32 -1.64
CA THR A 41 -9.90 -9.64 -1.05
C THR A 41 -10.51 -10.58 -2.09
N PRO A 42 -9.72 -11.05 -3.07
CA PRO A 42 -10.20 -11.99 -4.06
C PRO A 42 -10.63 -13.31 -3.39
N TYR A 43 -11.46 -14.06 -4.07
CA TYR A 43 -12.06 -15.29 -3.55
C TYR A 43 -10.99 -16.23 -2.94
N GLY A 44 -11.22 -16.70 -1.71
CA GLY A 44 -10.33 -17.58 -0.98
C GLY A 44 -9.17 -16.93 -0.23
N GLN A 45 -9.00 -15.59 -0.32
CA GLN A 45 -7.91 -14.86 0.37
C GLN A 45 -8.47 -13.80 1.35
N THR A 46 -9.46 -14.16 2.12
CA THR A 46 -10.13 -13.22 3.01
C THR A 46 -9.40 -13.12 4.37
N PRO A 47 -8.99 -11.93 4.83
CA PRO A 47 -8.36 -11.77 6.13
C PRO A 47 -9.41 -11.97 7.24
N LYS A 48 -8.98 -12.51 8.39
CA LYS A 48 -9.85 -12.67 9.56
C LYS A 48 -10.28 -11.33 10.18
N TYR A 49 -9.38 -10.35 10.16
CA TYR A 49 -9.59 -9.04 10.76
C TYR A 49 -9.22 -7.92 9.79
N LEU A 50 -9.99 -6.84 9.83
CA LEU A 50 -9.69 -5.58 9.15
C LEU A 50 -9.72 -4.44 10.18
N ILE A 51 -8.58 -3.79 10.38
CA ILE A 51 -8.47 -2.61 11.25
C ILE A 51 -8.74 -1.37 10.38
N ARG A 52 -9.59 -0.48 10.85
CA ARG A 52 -9.86 0.81 10.22
C ARG A 52 -10.16 1.90 11.24
N ASP A 53 -10.01 3.14 10.86
CA ASP A 53 -10.47 4.30 11.63
C ASP A 53 -12.00 4.47 11.60
N ASN A 54 -12.49 5.52 12.25
CA ASN A 54 -13.92 5.86 12.30
C ASN A 54 -14.33 6.84 11.18
N ASP A 55 -13.61 6.87 10.05
CA ASP A 55 -13.99 7.74 8.92
C ASP A 55 -15.40 7.37 8.42
N CYS A 56 -16.22 8.40 8.18
CA CYS A 56 -17.60 8.26 7.69
C CYS A 56 -17.70 7.66 6.27
N LYS A 57 -16.59 7.61 5.52
CA LYS A 57 -16.52 6.96 4.21
C LYS A 57 -16.71 5.43 4.28
N PHE A 58 -16.53 4.85 5.47
CA PHE A 58 -16.81 3.44 5.75
C PHE A 58 -18.21 3.28 6.34
N GLY A 59 -19.21 3.31 5.50
CA GLY A 59 -20.62 3.26 5.87
C GLY A 59 -21.17 1.85 6.13
N PRO A 60 -22.51 1.73 6.16
CA PRO A 60 -23.21 0.46 6.43
C PRO A 60 -22.95 -0.59 5.36
N CYS A 61 -22.80 -0.19 4.07
CA CYS A 61 -22.54 -1.13 2.98
C CYS A 61 -21.18 -1.78 3.14
N PHE A 62 -20.17 -0.99 3.50
CA PHE A 62 -18.81 -1.52 3.79
C PHE A 62 -18.85 -2.53 4.93
N ALA A 63 -19.51 -2.20 6.04
CA ALA A 63 -19.63 -3.10 7.19
C ALA A 63 -20.35 -4.41 6.82
N ARG A 64 -21.44 -4.34 6.06
CA ARG A 64 -22.20 -5.50 5.60
C ARG A 64 -21.36 -6.41 4.70
N VAL A 65 -20.67 -5.84 3.71
CA VAL A 65 -19.83 -6.62 2.78
C VAL A 65 -18.67 -7.29 3.51
N ALA A 66 -18.00 -6.59 4.42
CA ALA A 66 -16.96 -7.20 5.24
C ALA A 66 -17.52 -8.39 6.05
N ALA A 67 -18.66 -8.23 6.71
CA ALA A 67 -19.30 -9.28 7.51
C ALA A 67 -19.69 -10.50 6.64
N THR A 68 -20.30 -10.29 5.47
CA THR A 68 -20.66 -11.38 4.55
C THR A 68 -19.46 -12.09 3.95
N SER A 69 -18.31 -11.42 3.88
CA SER A 69 -17.03 -12.00 3.50
C SER A 69 -16.29 -12.68 4.66
N GLY A 70 -16.88 -12.75 5.87
CA GLY A 70 -16.26 -13.33 7.05
C GLY A 70 -15.19 -12.46 7.71
N ILE A 71 -15.08 -11.18 7.33
CA ILE A 71 -14.09 -10.23 7.86
C ILE A 71 -14.64 -9.55 9.11
N LYS A 72 -13.95 -9.69 10.23
CA LYS A 72 -14.28 -8.95 11.47
C LYS A 72 -13.62 -7.57 11.44
N ILE A 73 -14.43 -6.51 11.39
CA ILE A 73 -13.95 -5.12 11.47
C ILE A 73 -13.58 -4.78 12.91
N LEU A 74 -12.37 -4.27 13.08
CA LEU A 74 -11.87 -3.68 14.32
C LEU A 74 -11.71 -2.17 14.10
N LYS A 75 -12.56 -1.38 14.74
CA LYS A 75 -12.46 0.07 14.71
C LYS A 75 -11.38 0.54 15.68
N THR A 76 -10.49 1.43 15.22
CA THR A 76 -9.53 2.03 16.14
C THR A 76 -10.24 2.92 17.15
N PRO A 77 -9.91 2.84 18.45
CA PRO A 77 -10.45 3.75 19.43
C PRO A 77 -10.11 5.21 19.12
N TYR A 78 -10.94 6.13 19.55
CA TYR A 78 -10.65 7.55 19.45
C TYR A 78 -9.34 7.88 20.18
N GLN A 79 -8.47 8.65 19.55
CA GLN A 79 -7.14 9.03 20.08
C GLN A 79 -6.20 7.85 20.42
N ALA A 80 -6.28 6.73 19.69
CA ALA A 80 -5.37 5.60 19.84
C ALA A 80 -4.35 5.52 18.69
N PRO A 81 -3.31 6.38 18.63
CA PRO A 81 -2.39 6.49 17.50
C PRO A 81 -1.61 5.19 17.24
N ARG A 82 -1.38 4.37 18.27
CA ARG A 82 -0.68 3.08 18.11
C ARG A 82 -1.49 2.05 17.33
N ALA A 83 -2.81 2.14 17.33
CA ALA A 83 -3.67 1.17 16.65
C ALA A 83 -3.57 1.25 15.11
N ASN A 84 -3.19 2.41 14.56
CA ASN A 84 -3.03 2.64 13.13
C ASN A 84 -1.61 3.06 12.72
N ALA A 85 -0.65 2.93 13.64
CA ALA A 85 0.72 3.43 13.46
C ALA A 85 1.43 2.90 12.21
N ILE A 86 1.06 1.70 11.73
CA ILE A 86 1.63 1.10 10.52
C ILE A 86 1.15 1.84 9.27
N CYS A 87 -0.17 2.10 9.18
CA CYS A 87 -0.74 2.86 8.07
C CYS A 87 -0.23 4.30 8.07
N GLU A 88 -0.16 4.94 9.24
CA GLU A 88 0.37 6.31 9.36
C GLU A 88 1.84 6.39 8.94
N ARG A 89 2.66 5.43 9.34
CA ARG A 89 4.07 5.35 8.92
C ARG A 89 4.19 5.16 7.41
N PHE A 90 3.38 4.28 6.83
CA PHE A 90 3.35 4.07 5.39
C PHE A 90 2.93 5.35 4.65
N LEU A 91 1.85 6.01 5.08
CA LEU A 91 1.40 7.28 4.49
C LEU A 91 2.47 8.37 4.58
N GLY A 92 3.18 8.44 5.72
CA GLY A 92 4.32 9.33 5.90
C GLY A 92 5.47 9.02 4.92
N SER A 93 5.74 7.73 4.65
CA SER A 93 6.75 7.33 3.65
C SER A 93 6.29 7.67 2.24
N VAL A 94 5.07 7.34 1.84
CA VAL A 94 4.49 7.73 0.53
C VAL A 94 4.62 9.22 0.30
N ARG A 95 4.32 10.04 1.30
CA ARG A 95 4.41 11.48 1.18
C ARG A 95 5.85 11.94 0.96
N ARG A 96 6.74 11.63 1.90
CA ARG A 96 8.13 12.12 1.87
C ARG A 96 8.98 11.52 0.75
N GLU A 97 8.76 10.24 0.42
CA GLU A 97 9.58 9.52 -0.54
C GLU A 97 9.03 9.56 -1.97
N CYS A 98 7.78 10.02 -2.17
CA CYS A 98 7.14 10.00 -3.48
C CYS A 98 6.40 11.30 -3.78
N LEU A 99 5.33 11.62 -3.04
CA LEU A 99 4.40 12.68 -3.44
C LEU A 99 4.98 14.10 -3.28
N ASP A 100 5.88 14.33 -2.32
CA ASP A 100 6.53 15.64 -2.14
C ASP A 100 7.50 15.97 -3.31
N HIS A 101 7.82 14.99 -4.18
CA HIS A 101 8.73 15.14 -5.30
C HIS A 101 8.03 15.14 -6.68
N ILE A 102 6.72 14.89 -6.73
CA ILE A 102 5.99 14.72 -7.99
C ILE A 102 4.75 15.61 -8.00
N LEU A 103 4.66 16.51 -8.98
CA LEU A 103 3.45 17.29 -9.18
C LEU A 103 2.33 16.41 -9.75
N ILE A 104 1.25 16.27 -8.98
CA ILE A 104 0.08 15.50 -9.38
C ILE A 104 -0.97 16.42 -9.99
N LEU A 105 -1.29 16.22 -11.26
CA LEU A 105 -2.25 17.03 -12.01
C LEU A 105 -3.65 16.38 -12.08
N HIS A 106 -3.72 15.05 -12.06
CA HIS A 106 -4.99 14.34 -12.18
C HIS A 106 -4.95 12.93 -11.57
N GLU A 107 -6.13 12.36 -11.35
CA GLU A 107 -6.36 11.09 -10.67
C GLU A 107 -5.59 9.91 -11.29
N LYS A 108 -5.64 9.77 -12.63
CA LYS A 108 -4.93 8.68 -13.34
C LYS A 108 -3.40 8.74 -13.13
N GLN A 109 -2.85 9.96 -13.06
CA GLN A 109 -1.42 10.14 -12.78
C GLN A 109 -1.11 9.70 -11.35
N LEU A 110 -1.90 10.14 -10.35
CA LEU A 110 -1.73 9.72 -8.96
C LEU A 110 -1.79 8.20 -8.83
N HIS A 111 -2.78 7.57 -9.44
CA HIS A 111 -2.92 6.11 -9.43
C HIS A 111 -1.66 5.41 -9.97
N ARG A 112 -1.15 5.82 -11.14
CA ARG A 112 0.06 5.26 -11.73
C ARG A 112 1.29 5.45 -10.84
N VAL A 113 1.46 6.65 -10.29
CA VAL A 113 2.59 6.99 -9.40
C VAL A 113 2.55 6.15 -8.13
N LEU A 114 1.39 6.03 -7.48
CA LEU A 114 1.23 5.23 -6.28
C LEU A 114 1.43 3.75 -6.54
N HIS A 115 0.96 3.22 -7.67
CA HIS A 115 1.22 1.82 -8.04
C HIS A 115 2.71 1.54 -8.23
N ALA A 116 3.43 2.41 -8.93
CA ALA A 116 4.88 2.28 -9.12
C ALA A 116 5.62 2.35 -7.77
N TYR A 117 5.22 3.27 -6.88
CA TYR A 117 5.79 3.37 -5.55
C TYR A 117 5.50 2.12 -4.70
N VAL A 118 4.27 1.60 -4.71
CA VAL A 118 3.88 0.40 -3.96
C VAL A 118 4.62 -0.83 -4.45
N THR A 119 4.84 -0.97 -5.75
CA THR A 119 5.67 -2.06 -6.29
C THR A 119 7.10 -1.98 -5.72
N TYR A 120 7.72 -0.81 -5.78
CA TYR A 120 9.04 -0.58 -5.18
C TYR A 120 9.04 -0.84 -3.67
N PHE A 121 8.03 -0.34 -2.94
CA PHE A 121 7.87 -0.52 -1.50
C PHE A 121 7.77 -2.00 -1.10
N ASN A 122 7.02 -2.80 -1.87
CA ASN A 122 6.80 -4.21 -1.60
C ASN A 122 7.97 -5.12 -2.02
N GLU A 123 8.67 -4.79 -3.10
CA GLU A 123 9.60 -5.70 -3.77
C GLU A 123 11.08 -5.34 -3.62
N ALA A 124 11.38 -4.07 -3.37
CA ALA A 124 12.75 -3.59 -3.39
C ALA A 124 13.17 -2.78 -2.16
N ARG A 125 12.21 -2.14 -1.47
CA ARG A 125 12.52 -1.29 -0.33
C ARG A 125 12.68 -2.09 0.96
N PRO A 126 13.86 -2.08 1.62
CA PRO A 126 14.04 -2.71 2.93
C PRO A 126 13.25 -2.00 4.03
N HIS A 127 12.69 -2.76 4.97
CA HIS A 127 11.91 -2.22 6.08
C HIS A 127 12.49 -2.59 7.43
N GLN A 128 12.82 -1.60 8.23
CA GLN A 128 13.36 -1.76 9.57
C GLN A 128 12.45 -2.59 10.49
N GLY A 129 11.13 -2.42 10.36
CA GLY A 129 10.14 -3.13 11.18
C GLY A 129 9.97 -4.62 10.88
N ILE A 130 10.63 -5.14 9.84
CA ILE A 130 10.71 -6.56 9.47
C ILE A 130 12.17 -6.97 9.23
N GLN A 131 13.08 -6.49 10.10
CA GLN A 131 14.49 -6.86 10.11
C GLN A 131 15.21 -6.58 8.77
N GLN A 132 14.96 -5.41 8.18
CA GLN A 132 15.53 -4.98 6.88
C GLN A 132 15.12 -5.85 5.69
N GLN A 133 14.13 -6.71 5.85
CA GLN A 133 13.58 -7.47 4.74
C GLN A 133 12.62 -6.63 3.89
N VAL A 134 12.32 -7.10 2.68
CA VAL A 134 11.29 -6.54 1.82
C VAL A 134 9.94 -7.23 2.07
N PRO A 135 8.80 -6.51 2.06
CA PRO A 135 7.50 -7.08 2.40
C PRO A 135 7.09 -8.32 1.59
N GLN A 136 7.49 -8.40 0.34
CA GLN A 136 7.14 -9.51 -0.55
C GLN A 136 8.07 -10.72 -0.44
N GLY A 137 9.10 -10.62 0.42
CA GLY A 137 9.97 -11.76 0.76
C GLY A 137 10.76 -12.35 -0.41
N LYS A 138 10.88 -11.64 -1.52
CA LYS A 138 11.75 -12.05 -2.62
C LYS A 138 13.20 -11.80 -2.23
N VAL A 139 13.79 -12.73 -1.49
CA VAL A 139 15.23 -12.92 -1.56
C VAL A 139 15.50 -13.36 -2.99
N PRO A 140 16.38 -12.70 -3.74
CA PRO A 140 16.78 -13.22 -5.05
C PRO A 140 17.34 -14.63 -4.83
N SER A 141 16.60 -15.65 -5.28
CA SER A 141 17.02 -17.05 -5.23
C SER A 141 18.02 -17.33 -6.37
N ILE A 142 19.10 -16.57 -6.39
CA ILE A 142 20.25 -16.92 -7.24
C ILE A 142 21.20 -17.70 -6.34
N PRO A 143 21.49 -18.97 -6.65
CA PRO A 143 22.50 -19.73 -5.93
C PRO A 143 23.80 -18.94 -5.89
N PRO A 144 24.54 -18.89 -4.75
CA PRO A 144 25.75 -18.09 -4.62
C PRO A 144 26.81 -18.36 -5.70
N ASP A 145 26.84 -19.58 -6.23
CA ASP A 145 27.81 -20.00 -7.28
C ASP A 145 27.47 -19.56 -8.70
N GLN A 146 26.25 -19.01 -8.95
CA GLN A 146 25.81 -18.53 -10.26
C GLN A 146 25.61 -17.01 -10.29
N CYS A 147 25.92 -16.33 -9.23
CA CYS A 147 25.77 -14.88 -9.15
C CYS A 147 26.99 -14.19 -9.75
N GLY A 148 26.85 -13.62 -10.93
CA GLY A 148 27.86 -12.70 -11.47
C GLY A 148 28.08 -11.51 -10.53
N ASP A 149 29.29 -10.96 -10.51
CA ASP A 149 29.66 -9.83 -9.65
C ASP A 149 29.07 -8.48 -10.09
N ARG A 150 28.25 -8.47 -11.13
CA ARG A 150 27.70 -7.24 -11.68
C ARG A 150 26.39 -6.85 -10.98
N ILE A 151 26.36 -5.65 -10.40
CA ILE A 151 25.15 -5.03 -9.87
C ILE A 151 24.64 -4.01 -10.90
N ILE A 152 23.36 -4.11 -11.25
CA ILE A 152 22.67 -3.11 -12.06
C ILE A 152 21.72 -2.29 -11.19
N SER A 153 21.60 -1.02 -11.53
CA SER A 153 20.66 -0.07 -10.93
C SER A 153 19.49 0.13 -11.88
N VAL A 154 18.29 -0.19 -11.42
CA VAL A 154 17.06 0.00 -12.19
C VAL A 154 16.30 1.19 -11.63
N PRO A 155 16.09 2.27 -12.40
CA PRO A 155 15.41 3.47 -11.91
C PRO A 155 13.92 3.21 -11.70
N VAL A 156 13.39 3.74 -10.59
CA VAL A 156 11.97 3.71 -10.22
C VAL A 156 11.47 5.14 -10.10
N LEU A 157 10.24 5.42 -10.56
CA LEU A 157 9.64 6.76 -10.57
C LEU A 157 10.54 7.83 -11.24
N GLY A 158 11.07 7.50 -12.42
CA GLY A 158 11.91 8.43 -13.17
C GLY A 158 13.28 8.70 -12.55
N GLY A 159 13.78 7.78 -11.70
CA GLY A 159 15.07 7.91 -11.03
C GLY A 159 14.99 8.48 -9.62
N LEU A 160 13.78 8.75 -9.10
CA LEU A 160 13.58 9.15 -7.70
C LEU A 160 14.07 8.07 -6.72
N HIS A 161 13.89 6.80 -7.08
CA HIS A 161 14.43 5.64 -6.38
C HIS A 161 15.16 4.72 -7.35
N HIS A 162 15.96 3.80 -6.81
CA HIS A 162 16.66 2.78 -7.56
C HIS A 162 16.50 1.43 -6.88
N GLU A 163 16.23 0.42 -7.69
CA GLU A 163 16.32 -0.98 -7.29
C GLU A 163 17.66 -1.53 -7.76
N TYR A 164 18.39 -2.21 -6.88
CA TYR A 164 19.68 -2.81 -7.18
C TYR A 164 19.52 -4.31 -7.32
N ARG A 165 19.89 -4.85 -8.49
CA ARG A 165 19.80 -6.27 -8.80
C ARG A 165 21.17 -6.82 -9.18
N LYS A 166 21.48 -8.01 -8.64
CA LYS A 166 22.61 -8.80 -9.16
C LYS A 166 22.19 -9.47 -10.46
N VAL A 167 23.06 -9.44 -11.46
CA VAL A 167 22.88 -10.13 -12.73
C VAL A 167 24.04 -11.08 -12.97
N ALA A 168 23.74 -12.22 -13.58
CA ALA A 168 24.73 -13.20 -13.97
C ALA A 168 25.53 -12.70 -15.19
#